data_01f19b7bc4c259da1d7d379429c85f7d
#
_entry.id   01f19b7bc4c259da1d7d379429c85f7d
#
_cell.length_a   1.000
_cell.length_b   1.000
_cell.length_c   1.000
_cell.angle_alpha   90.00
_cell.angle_beta   90.00
_cell.angle_gamma   90.00
#
_symmetry.space_group_name_H-M   'P 1'
#
loop_
_entity.id
_entity.type
_entity.pdbx_description
1 polymer ?
#
loop_
_entity_poly.entity_id
_entity_poly.type
_entity_poly.pdbx_seq_one_letter_code
_entity_poly.pdbx_strand_id
1 'polypeptide(L)'
;MKKLFKLAALIVLSVAFLSCGKKIDSSGWLSNFDDAKKAASAENKRIFLFFSETEGDKKSSKLKENLFNTEDFIKNYTEKYVLVNLDFSNSRYETEQEKLQKDMRIFELYDAKEMPYFLVLSPEGYVMSRLAFAEDADLDTARITFGEAEPEISEFEELLAKTKTGTNAERLEAINQIFDKTDPSLTSRLAPLSKLYISLDKNNESGKSSNHLTSLAYSAATEFFMEGEIQKACAEFEKLAKNKILTDEETQMAYYTAGYLLASSGSTEFEKVKNYFQKAYDAAPESEAASQLKIFLAQVQMMIDGEGDEGAVSEESEASIEEQSVSN
;
A
#
# COMPACT_ATOMS: atom_id res chain seq x y z
N MET A 1 -23.34 -52.45 48.12
CA MET A 1 -22.82 -52.57 46.75
C MET A 1 -23.62 -51.58 45.90
N LYS A 2 -23.15 -50.36 45.80
CA LYS A 2 -23.86 -49.29 45.09
C LYS A 2 -22.95 -48.87 43.92
N LYS A 3 -23.40 -49.11 42.68
CA LYS A 3 -22.78 -48.66 41.46
C LYS A 3 -23.10 -47.17 41.26
N LEU A 4 -22.09 -46.30 41.34
CA LEU A 4 -22.22 -44.91 40.93
C LEU A 4 -22.08 -44.79 39.41
N PHE A 5 -23.15 -44.41 38.75
CA PHE A 5 -23.15 -43.94 37.37
C PHE A 5 -22.54 -42.51 37.37
N LYS A 6 -21.42 -42.33 36.71
CA LYS A 6 -20.91 -41.01 36.40
C LYS A 6 -21.52 -40.56 35.06
N LEU A 7 -22.49 -39.66 35.15
CA LEU A 7 -23.04 -38.93 34.02
C LEU A 7 -22.07 -37.82 33.65
N ALA A 8 -21.36 -38.01 32.52
CA ALA A 8 -20.55 -36.96 31.94
C ALA A 8 -21.46 -35.98 31.21
N ALA A 9 -21.74 -34.84 31.82
CA ALA A 9 -22.43 -33.74 31.16
C ALA A 9 -21.44 -33.07 30.16
N LEU A 10 -21.72 -33.27 28.88
CA LEU A 10 -21.04 -32.56 27.79
C LEU A 10 -21.56 -31.12 27.77
N ILE A 11 -20.83 -30.21 28.40
CA ILE A 11 -21.14 -28.78 28.30
C ILE A 11 -20.63 -28.33 26.91
N VAL A 12 -21.57 -28.22 25.97
CA VAL A 12 -21.35 -27.51 24.71
C VAL A 12 -21.29 -26.04 25.07
N LEU A 13 -20.06 -25.53 25.20
CA LEU A 13 -19.83 -24.09 25.37
C LEU A 13 -20.06 -23.44 24.00
N SER A 14 -21.31 -23.02 23.79
CA SER A 14 -21.63 -22.10 22.68
C SER A 14 -21.00 -20.76 23.02
N VAL A 15 -19.81 -20.52 22.51
CA VAL A 15 -19.17 -19.20 22.51
C VAL A 15 -20.02 -18.33 21.58
N ALA A 16 -20.99 -17.62 22.17
CA ALA A 16 -21.65 -16.52 21.49
C ALA A 16 -20.58 -15.42 21.31
N PHE A 17 -19.98 -15.38 20.13
CA PHE A 17 -19.19 -14.23 19.73
C PHE A 17 -20.11 -13.01 19.73
N LEU A 18 -19.93 -12.15 20.72
CA LEU A 18 -20.44 -10.79 20.71
C LEU A 18 -19.81 -10.07 19.52
N SER A 19 -20.46 -10.19 18.38
CA SER A 19 -20.14 -9.46 17.15
C SER A 19 -20.43 -7.99 17.42
N CYS A 20 -19.38 -7.27 17.82
CA CYS A 20 -19.42 -5.82 17.90
C CYS A 20 -19.59 -5.28 16.46
N GLY A 21 -20.83 -4.92 16.11
CA GLY A 21 -21.18 -3.93 15.10
C GLY A 21 -20.65 -4.10 13.66
N LYS A 22 -20.52 -5.32 13.14
CA LYS A 22 -20.26 -5.50 11.70
C LYS A 22 -21.52 -5.12 10.90
N LYS A 23 -21.47 -4.01 10.16
CA LYS A 23 -22.45 -3.76 9.10
C LYS A 23 -22.08 -4.62 7.88
N ILE A 24 -22.42 -5.90 7.93
CA ILE A 24 -22.51 -6.73 6.74
C ILE A 24 -23.86 -6.36 6.14
N ASP A 25 -23.86 -5.85 4.91
CA ASP A 25 -25.11 -5.67 4.21
C ASP A 25 -25.72 -7.05 3.87
N SER A 26 -26.95 -7.08 3.40
CA SER A 26 -27.65 -8.33 3.04
C SER A 26 -26.97 -9.09 1.89
N SER A 27 -25.97 -8.49 1.23
CA SER A 27 -25.19 -9.08 0.11
C SER A 27 -23.96 -9.86 0.55
N GLY A 28 -23.57 -9.83 1.84
CA GLY A 28 -22.37 -10.48 2.33
C GLY A 28 -21.07 -9.68 2.11
N TRP A 29 -21.18 -8.44 1.60
CA TRP A 29 -20.06 -7.52 1.40
C TRP A 29 -19.89 -6.58 2.60
N LEU A 30 -18.64 -6.32 2.97
CA LEU A 30 -18.27 -5.24 3.86
C LEU A 30 -18.09 -3.96 3.06
N SER A 31 -18.40 -2.82 3.68
CA SER A 31 -18.20 -1.49 3.11
C SER A 31 -17.15 -0.67 3.88
N ASN A 32 -16.36 -1.34 4.74
CA ASN A 32 -15.30 -0.73 5.53
C ASN A 32 -14.06 -1.61 5.48
N PHE A 33 -12.94 -1.04 5.04
CA PHE A 33 -11.71 -1.80 4.84
C PHE A 33 -11.05 -2.25 6.15
N ASP A 34 -11.12 -1.44 7.21
CA ASP A 34 -10.54 -1.83 8.50
C ASP A 34 -11.30 -3.00 9.13
N ASP A 35 -12.61 -3.03 8.97
CA ASP A 35 -13.42 -4.17 9.41
C ASP A 35 -13.14 -5.41 8.56
N ALA A 36 -12.87 -5.24 7.25
CA ALA A 36 -12.46 -6.34 6.39
C ALA A 36 -11.11 -6.93 6.83
N LYS A 37 -10.11 -6.12 7.13
CA LYS A 37 -8.82 -6.60 7.65
C LYS A 37 -8.97 -7.34 8.99
N LYS A 38 -9.79 -6.81 9.91
CA LYS A 38 -10.08 -7.48 11.19
C LYS A 38 -10.74 -8.84 10.98
N ALA A 39 -11.74 -8.90 10.08
CA ALA A 39 -12.43 -10.15 9.75
C ALA A 39 -11.47 -11.15 9.09
N ALA A 40 -10.70 -10.72 8.10
CA ALA A 40 -9.74 -11.54 7.39
C ALA A 40 -8.67 -12.12 8.34
N SER A 41 -8.13 -11.30 9.23
CA SER A 41 -7.17 -11.75 10.24
C SER A 41 -7.77 -12.76 11.24
N ALA A 42 -9.04 -12.53 11.67
CA ALA A 42 -9.72 -13.41 12.61
C ALA A 42 -10.10 -14.76 12.02
N GLU A 43 -10.44 -14.79 10.73
CA GLU A 43 -10.90 -15.96 10.00
C GLU A 43 -9.78 -16.62 9.17
N ASN A 44 -8.59 -16.04 9.15
CA ASN A 44 -7.46 -16.42 8.28
C ASN A 44 -7.88 -16.55 6.81
N LYS A 45 -8.59 -15.53 6.32
CA LYS A 45 -9.07 -15.44 4.94
C LYS A 45 -8.36 -14.34 4.18
N ARG A 46 -8.27 -14.49 2.87
CA ARG A 46 -7.87 -13.44 1.95
C ARG A 46 -8.91 -12.33 1.92
N ILE A 47 -8.54 -11.14 1.45
CA ILE A 47 -9.50 -10.06 1.20
C ILE A 47 -9.66 -9.95 -0.32
N PHE A 48 -10.91 -9.92 -0.81
CA PHE A 48 -11.20 -9.48 -2.16
C PHE A 48 -11.73 -8.05 -2.07
N LEU A 49 -10.89 -7.11 -2.51
CA LEU A 49 -11.17 -5.68 -2.49
C LEU A 49 -11.63 -5.21 -3.86
N PHE A 50 -12.82 -4.62 -3.89
CA PHE A 50 -13.44 -4.04 -5.07
C PHE A 50 -13.63 -2.54 -4.85
N PHE A 51 -12.96 -1.72 -5.65
CA PHE A 51 -13.24 -0.29 -5.80
C PHE A 51 -14.21 -0.09 -6.93
N SER A 52 -15.36 0.52 -6.67
CA SER A 52 -16.42 0.72 -7.65
C SER A 52 -16.99 2.14 -7.63
N GLU A 53 -17.59 2.53 -8.73
CA GLU A 53 -18.46 3.70 -8.84
C GLU A 53 -19.73 3.24 -9.55
N THR A 54 -20.77 2.91 -8.76
CA THR A 54 -21.95 2.21 -9.29
C THR A 54 -23.03 3.13 -9.88
N GLU A 55 -22.92 4.44 -9.72
CA GLU A 55 -23.89 5.41 -10.26
C GLU A 55 -23.47 5.99 -11.61
N GLY A 56 -22.16 6.17 -11.86
CA GLY A 56 -21.62 6.75 -13.09
C GLY A 56 -20.89 5.76 -13.98
N ASP A 57 -20.30 4.68 -13.39
CA ASP A 57 -19.59 3.65 -14.15
C ASP A 57 -20.48 2.43 -14.44
N LYS A 58 -20.80 2.27 -15.71
CA LYS A 58 -21.64 1.17 -16.19
C LYS A 58 -21.02 -0.20 -15.94
N LYS A 59 -19.70 -0.33 -16.01
CA LYS A 59 -19.00 -1.59 -15.78
C LYS A 59 -19.09 -2.00 -14.32
N SER A 60 -18.86 -1.06 -13.37
CA SER A 60 -19.05 -1.28 -11.94
C SER A 60 -20.46 -1.75 -11.62
N SER A 61 -21.49 -1.05 -12.15
CA SER A 61 -22.91 -1.39 -11.93
C SER A 61 -23.23 -2.79 -12.42
N LYS A 62 -22.87 -3.14 -13.65
CA LYS A 62 -23.17 -4.44 -14.25
C LYS A 62 -22.46 -5.58 -13.54
N LEU A 63 -21.17 -5.42 -13.22
CA LEU A 63 -20.43 -6.45 -12.50
C LEU A 63 -21.01 -6.67 -11.09
N LYS A 64 -21.40 -5.59 -10.41
CA LYS A 64 -22.02 -5.69 -9.10
C LYS A 64 -23.37 -6.41 -9.17
N GLU A 65 -24.24 -6.05 -10.13
CA GLU A 65 -25.57 -6.63 -10.29
C GLU A 65 -25.53 -8.08 -10.77
N ASN A 66 -24.78 -8.35 -11.85
CA ASN A 66 -24.86 -9.62 -12.57
C ASN A 66 -23.90 -10.70 -12.08
N LEU A 67 -22.88 -10.31 -11.32
CA LEU A 67 -21.86 -11.24 -10.82
C LEU A 67 -21.73 -11.15 -9.29
N PHE A 68 -21.25 -10.03 -8.77
CA PHE A 68 -20.75 -9.95 -7.40
C PHE A 68 -21.84 -10.01 -6.31
N ASN A 69 -23.05 -9.56 -6.61
CA ASN A 69 -24.19 -9.64 -5.69
C ASN A 69 -25.04 -10.92 -5.87
N THR A 70 -24.63 -11.83 -6.75
CA THR A 70 -25.35 -13.11 -6.92
C THR A 70 -25.09 -14.04 -5.74
N GLU A 71 -26.12 -14.82 -5.34
CA GLU A 71 -25.99 -15.81 -4.27
C GLU A 71 -24.88 -16.82 -4.57
N ASP A 72 -24.73 -17.21 -5.83
CA ASP A 72 -23.73 -18.17 -6.27
C ASP A 72 -22.31 -17.60 -6.09
N PHE A 73 -22.04 -16.34 -6.43
CA PHE A 73 -20.76 -15.71 -6.19
C PHE A 73 -20.46 -15.64 -4.70
N ILE A 74 -21.38 -15.11 -3.91
CA ILE A 74 -21.21 -14.98 -2.46
C ILE A 74 -20.90 -16.36 -1.83
N LYS A 75 -21.71 -17.37 -2.15
CA LYS A 75 -21.52 -18.72 -1.62
C LYS A 75 -20.14 -19.34 -2.00
N ASN A 76 -19.69 -19.12 -3.23
CA ASN A 76 -18.43 -19.72 -3.71
C ASN A 76 -17.18 -19.02 -3.14
N TYR A 77 -17.27 -17.71 -2.85
CA TYR A 77 -16.07 -16.94 -2.52
C TYR A 77 -15.95 -16.57 -1.04
N THR A 78 -17.03 -16.49 -0.25
CA THR A 78 -16.95 -16.14 1.18
C THR A 78 -16.29 -17.20 2.06
N GLU A 79 -16.11 -18.42 1.57
CA GLU A 79 -15.32 -19.44 2.29
C GLU A 79 -13.84 -19.05 2.36
N LYS A 80 -13.30 -18.52 1.27
CA LYS A 80 -11.87 -18.18 1.11
C LYS A 80 -11.56 -16.69 1.30
N TYR A 81 -12.54 -15.83 1.04
CA TYR A 81 -12.37 -14.39 0.98
C TYR A 81 -13.33 -13.65 1.92
N VAL A 82 -12.84 -12.59 2.54
CA VAL A 82 -13.66 -11.50 3.05
C VAL A 82 -13.89 -10.55 1.88
N LEU A 83 -15.15 -10.36 1.50
CA LEU A 83 -15.53 -9.49 0.39
C LEU A 83 -15.70 -8.06 0.90
N VAL A 84 -15.04 -7.10 0.28
CA VAL A 84 -15.17 -5.68 0.62
C VAL A 84 -15.33 -4.85 -0.65
N ASN A 85 -16.36 -4.01 -0.67
CA ASN A 85 -16.61 -3.06 -1.74
C ASN A 85 -16.54 -1.63 -1.20
N LEU A 86 -15.62 -0.85 -1.73
CA LEU A 86 -15.53 0.59 -1.51
C LEU A 86 -16.14 1.28 -2.73
N ASP A 87 -17.37 1.78 -2.57
CA ASP A 87 -18.16 2.36 -3.63
C ASP A 87 -18.07 3.90 -3.57
N PHE A 88 -17.66 4.52 -4.67
CA PHE A 88 -17.46 5.96 -4.82
C PHE A 88 -18.63 6.67 -5.49
N SER A 89 -19.82 6.09 -5.42
CA SER A 89 -21.04 6.68 -6.00
C SER A 89 -21.41 8.03 -5.41
N ASN A 90 -21.96 8.92 -6.24
CA ASN A 90 -22.26 10.30 -5.88
C ASN A 90 -23.21 10.43 -4.68
N SER A 91 -24.17 9.53 -4.51
CA SER A 91 -25.07 9.52 -3.35
C SER A 91 -24.35 9.41 -2.01
N ARG A 92 -23.16 8.85 -1.98
CA ARG A 92 -22.30 8.74 -0.78
C ARG A 92 -21.58 10.04 -0.44
N TYR A 93 -21.28 10.88 -1.44
CA TYR A 93 -20.67 12.19 -1.22
C TYR A 93 -21.54 13.10 -0.37
N GLU A 94 -22.85 12.98 -0.50
CA GLU A 94 -23.80 13.80 0.25
C GLU A 94 -24.00 13.32 1.70
N THR A 95 -23.87 12.02 1.96
CA THR A 95 -24.29 11.39 3.22
C THR A 95 -23.15 10.83 4.07
N GLU A 96 -21.99 10.49 3.48
CA GLU A 96 -20.89 9.77 4.13
C GLU A 96 -19.50 10.40 3.85
N GLN A 97 -19.37 11.73 3.85
CA GLN A 97 -18.13 12.44 3.47
C GLN A 97 -16.88 11.95 4.18
N GLU A 98 -16.90 11.77 5.51
CA GLU A 98 -15.73 11.31 6.27
C GLU A 98 -15.29 9.88 5.86
N LYS A 99 -16.28 9.02 5.62
CA LYS A 99 -16.00 7.65 5.18
C LYS A 99 -15.44 7.63 3.77
N LEU A 100 -16.01 8.44 2.90
CA LEU A 100 -15.53 8.56 1.52
C LEU A 100 -14.09 9.08 1.46
N GLN A 101 -13.71 10.07 2.27
CA GLN A 101 -12.32 10.52 2.36
C GLN A 101 -11.37 9.41 2.81
N LYS A 102 -11.78 8.55 3.75
CA LYS A 102 -11.00 7.38 4.15
C LYS A 102 -10.88 6.35 3.01
N ASP A 103 -11.98 6.10 2.31
CA ASP A 103 -12.01 5.19 1.17
C ASP A 103 -11.13 5.71 0.02
N MET A 104 -11.11 7.05 -0.25
CA MET A 104 -10.21 7.69 -1.22
C MET A 104 -8.73 7.50 -0.84
N ARG A 105 -8.39 7.69 0.43
CA ARG A 105 -7.01 7.40 0.89
C ARG A 105 -6.61 5.95 0.65
N ILE A 106 -7.54 5.00 0.84
CA ILE A 106 -7.27 3.58 0.57
C ILE A 106 -7.09 3.36 -0.93
N PHE A 107 -7.91 4.00 -1.79
CA PHE A 107 -7.78 3.96 -3.24
C PHE A 107 -6.39 4.43 -3.69
N GLU A 108 -5.94 5.58 -3.20
CA GLU A 108 -4.60 6.13 -3.46
C GLU A 108 -3.49 5.22 -2.92
N LEU A 109 -3.62 4.71 -1.68
CA LEU A 109 -2.63 3.82 -1.05
C LEU A 109 -2.45 2.49 -1.78
N TYR A 110 -3.44 2.03 -2.53
CA TYR A 110 -3.35 0.83 -3.37
C TYR A 110 -3.06 1.16 -4.83
N ASP A 111 -2.65 2.39 -5.13
CA ASP A 111 -2.30 2.86 -6.47
C ASP A 111 -3.36 2.55 -7.52
N ALA A 112 -4.63 2.59 -7.11
CA ALA A 112 -5.74 2.42 -8.04
C ALA A 112 -5.89 3.68 -8.89
N LYS A 113 -5.99 3.52 -10.21
CA LYS A 113 -6.02 4.64 -11.16
C LYS A 113 -7.39 4.83 -11.80
N GLU A 114 -8.17 3.78 -11.84
CA GLU A 114 -9.48 3.73 -12.50
C GLU A 114 -10.46 2.83 -11.74
N MET A 115 -11.73 2.92 -12.06
CA MET A 115 -12.77 2.05 -11.54
C MET A 115 -13.49 1.36 -12.69
N PRO A 116 -13.91 0.12 -12.53
CA PRO A 116 -13.73 -0.76 -11.37
C PRO A 116 -12.29 -1.28 -11.25
N TYR A 117 -11.81 -1.44 -10.01
CA TYR A 117 -10.49 -1.96 -9.72
C TYR A 117 -10.56 -3.07 -8.68
N PHE A 118 -9.79 -4.16 -8.88
CA PHE A 118 -9.95 -5.37 -8.10
C PHE A 118 -8.60 -5.89 -7.59
N LEU A 119 -8.53 -6.16 -6.28
CA LEU A 119 -7.34 -6.69 -5.64
C LEU A 119 -7.67 -7.92 -4.82
N VAL A 120 -6.76 -8.88 -4.83
CA VAL A 120 -6.67 -9.93 -3.81
C VAL A 120 -5.56 -9.56 -2.84
N LEU A 121 -5.93 -9.46 -1.56
CA LEU A 121 -5.00 -9.06 -0.51
C LEU A 121 -4.84 -10.17 0.53
N SER A 122 -3.66 -10.20 1.17
CA SER A 122 -3.48 -10.96 2.40
C SER A 122 -4.33 -10.42 3.55
N PRO A 123 -4.50 -11.16 4.66
CA PRO A 123 -5.18 -10.66 5.86
C PRO A 123 -4.54 -9.39 6.43
N GLU A 124 -3.24 -9.20 6.22
CA GLU A 124 -2.50 -8.00 6.62
C GLU A 124 -2.75 -6.80 5.69
N GLY A 125 -3.29 -7.05 4.50
CA GLY A 125 -3.58 -6.04 3.48
C GLY A 125 -2.46 -5.87 2.44
N TYR A 126 -1.56 -6.85 2.29
CA TYR A 126 -0.57 -6.84 1.20
C TYR A 126 -1.23 -7.29 -0.11
N VAL A 127 -0.91 -6.64 -1.21
CA VAL A 127 -1.40 -7.03 -2.53
C VAL A 127 -0.75 -8.33 -2.96
N MET A 128 -1.57 -9.34 -3.23
CA MET A 128 -1.11 -10.64 -3.71
C MET A 128 -1.38 -10.82 -5.20
N SER A 129 -2.45 -10.21 -5.72
CA SER A 129 -2.75 -10.20 -7.15
C SER A 129 -3.72 -9.08 -7.50
N ARG A 130 -3.67 -8.63 -8.76
CA ARG A 130 -4.65 -7.74 -9.38
C ARG A 130 -5.52 -8.55 -10.33
N LEU A 131 -6.83 -8.40 -10.20
CA LEU A 131 -7.78 -9.09 -11.08
C LEU A 131 -8.40 -8.11 -12.07
N ALA A 132 -8.80 -8.64 -13.21
CA ALA A 132 -9.53 -7.89 -14.22
C ALA A 132 -10.77 -8.67 -14.68
N PHE A 133 -11.91 -7.98 -14.77
CA PHE A 133 -13.17 -8.58 -15.23
C PHE A 133 -13.69 -7.80 -16.45
N ALA A 134 -14.21 -8.52 -17.43
CA ALA A 134 -14.98 -7.92 -18.51
C ALA A 134 -16.34 -7.40 -17.97
N GLU A 135 -16.98 -6.45 -18.67
CA GLU A 135 -18.27 -5.86 -18.24
C GLU A 135 -19.40 -6.91 -18.15
N ASP A 136 -19.30 -7.95 -18.94
CA ASP A 136 -20.26 -9.07 -19.04
C ASP A 136 -19.79 -10.36 -18.35
N ALA A 137 -18.77 -10.25 -17.46
CA ALA A 137 -18.25 -11.40 -16.74
C ALA A 137 -19.35 -12.08 -15.89
N ASP A 138 -19.38 -13.40 -15.98
CA ASP A 138 -20.24 -14.27 -15.23
C ASP A 138 -19.47 -15.11 -14.20
N LEU A 139 -20.13 -16.03 -13.52
CA LEU A 139 -19.52 -16.88 -12.50
C LEU A 139 -18.42 -17.78 -13.06
N ASP A 140 -18.57 -18.28 -14.27
CA ASP A 140 -17.57 -19.15 -14.90
C ASP A 140 -16.32 -18.34 -15.29
N THR A 141 -16.51 -17.15 -15.82
CA THR A 141 -15.42 -16.18 -16.05
C THR A 141 -14.72 -15.84 -14.74
N ALA A 142 -15.48 -15.58 -13.66
CA ALA A 142 -14.88 -15.32 -12.35
C ALA A 142 -14.04 -16.50 -11.84
N ARG A 143 -14.50 -17.74 -12.00
CA ARG A 143 -13.73 -18.95 -11.63
C ARG A 143 -12.42 -19.04 -12.39
N ILE A 144 -12.43 -18.73 -13.68
CA ILE A 144 -11.21 -18.69 -14.50
C ILE A 144 -10.27 -17.60 -13.98
N THR A 145 -10.75 -16.38 -13.82
CA THR A 145 -9.94 -15.23 -13.36
C THR A 145 -9.28 -15.48 -12.01
N PHE A 146 -10.02 -15.97 -11.02
CA PHE A 146 -9.44 -16.32 -9.71
C PHE A 146 -8.52 -17.55 -9.80
N GLY A 147 -8.84 -18.51 -10.66
CA GLY A 147 -8.00 -19.70 -10.90
C GLY A 147 -6.65 -19.37 -11.51
N GLU A 148 -6.61 -18.44 -12.45
CA GLU A 148 -5.37 -17.94 -13.06
C GLU A 148 -4.48 -17.17 -12.07
N ALA A 149 -5.07 -16.46 -11.13
CA ALA A 149 -4.35 -15.74 -10.09
C ALA A 149 -3.87 -16.64 -8.93
N GLU A 150 -4.45 -17.82 -8.73
CA GLU A 150 -4.18 -18.70 -7.57
C GLU A 150 -2.70 -19.12 -7.42
N PRO A 151 -1.93 -19.42 -8.49
CA PRO A 151 -0.50 -19.73 -8.34
C PRO A 151 0.31 -18.59 -7.73
N GLU A 152 0.11 -17.36 -8.19
CA GLU A 152 0.78 -16.16 -7.67
C GLU A 152 0.39 -15.89 -6.20
N ILE A 153 -0.90 -15.98 -5.90
CA ILE A 153 -1.44 -15.81 -4.56
C ILE A 153 -0.85 -16.84 -3.60
N SER A 154 -0.84 -18.12 -3.99
CA SER A 154 -0.30 -19.22 -3.18
C SER A 154 1.19 -19.05 -2.92
N GLU A 155 1.97 -18.66 -3.93
CA GLU A 155 3.41 -18.40 -3.77
C GLU A 155 3.64 -17.24 -2.78
N PHE A 156 2.86 -16.17 -2.88
CA PHE A 156 2.97 -15.04 -1.95
C PHE A 156 2.65 -15.45 -0.51
N GLU A 157 1.61 -16.26 -0.30
CA GLU A 157 1.25 -16.83 1.02
C GLU A 157 2.35 -17.72 1.59
N GLU A 158 2.99 -18.54 0.77
CA GLU A 158 4.13 -19.36 1.20
C GLU A 158 5.31 -18.49 1.66
N LEU A 159 5.60 -17.41 0.93
CA LEU A 159 6.63 -16.45 1.31
C LEU A 159 6.27 -15.76 2.64
N LEU A 160 5.03 -15.30 2.81
CA LEU A 160 4.56 -14.73 4.07
C LEU A 160 4.68 -15.73 5.23
N ALA A 161 4.36 -16.99 5.03
CA ALA A 161 4.53 -18.02 6.06
C ALA A 161 6.01 -18.19 6.43
N LYS A 162 6.93 -18.20 5.46
CA LYS A 162 8.38 -18.27 5.69
C LYS A 162 8.89 -17.07 6.50
N THR A 163 8.33 -15.86 6.32
CA THR A 163 8.73 -14.69 7.13
C THR A 163 8.46 -14.89 8.63
N LYS A 164 7.53 -15.75 9.00
CA LYS A 164 7.10 -16.01 10.39
C LYS A 164 7.84 -17.19 11.04
N THR A 165 8.16 -18.23 10.29
CA THR A 165 8.58 -19.54 10.82
C THR A 165 9.98 -20.00 10.38
N GLY A 166 10.61 -19.36 9.40
CA GLY A 166 11.93 -19.72 8.89
C GLY A 166 13.08 -19.33 9.82
N THR A 167 14.28 -19.82 9.52
CA THR A 167 15.54 -19.26 10.06
C THR A 167 15.69 -17.80 9.68
N ASN A 168 16.56 -17.05 10.35
CA ASN A 168 16.77 -15.63 10.01
C ASN A 168 17.13 -15.44 8.53
N ALA A 169 18.00 -16.28 7.97
CA ALA A 169 18.36 -16.23 6.55
C ALA A 169 17.16 -16.49 5.62
N GLU A 170 16.35 -17.52 5.90
CA GLU A 170 15.14 -17.81 5.13
C GLU A 170 14.09 -16.72 5.23
N ARG A 171 13.96 -16.10 6.41
CA ARG A 171 13.04 -14.98 6.63
C ARG A 171 13.46 -13.73 5.86
N LEU A 172 14.75 -13.37 5.89
CA LEU A 172 15.32 -12.26 5.12
C LEU A 172 15.11 -12.48 3.62
N GLU A 173 15.42 -13.69 3.14
CA GLU A 173 15.23 -14.03 1.73
C GLU A 173 13.75 -14.00 1.32
N ALA A 174 12.84 -14.52 2.13
CA ALA A 174 11.40 -14.46 1.85
C ALA A 174 10.89 -13.00 1.80
N ILE A 175 11.37 -12.12 2.68
CA ILE A 175 11.01 -10.70 2.64
C ILE A 175 11.51 -10.06 1.34
N ASN A 176 12.77 -10.30 0.93
CA ASN A 176 13.29 -9.80 -0.32
C ASN A 176 12.44 -10.26 -1.51
N GLN A 177 12.11 -11.55 -1.59
CA GLN A 177 11.27 -12.09 -2.66
C GLN A 177 9.87 -11.48 -2.70
N ILE A 178 9.28 -11.14 -1.53
CA ILE A 178 8.01 -10.41 -1.47
C ILE A 178 8.19 -9.01 -2.07
N PHE A 179 9.27 -8.31 -1.72
CA PHE A 179 9.56 -6.97 -2.28
C PHE A 179 9.78 -7.04 -3.80
N ASP A 180 10.55 -8.02 -4.28
CA ASP A 180 10.84 -8.19 -5.72
C ASP A 180 9.58 -8.50 -6.56
N LYS A 181 8.55 -9.10 -5.94
CA LYS A 181 7.27 -9.41 -6.57
C LYS A 181 6.23 -8.29 -6.43
N THR A 182 6.48 -7.34 -5.53
CA THR A 182 5.53 -6.26 -5.27
C THR A 182 5.82 -5.08 -6.20
N ASP A 183 4.76 -4.53 -6.79
CA ASP A 183 4.84 -3.29 -7.57
C ASP A 183 5.58 -2.20 -6.77
N PRO A 184 6.57 -1.50 -7.35
CA PRO A 184 7.32 -0.45 -6.65
C PRO A 184 6.44 0.59 -5.96
N SER A 185 5.31 0.98 -6.57
CA SER A 185 4.32 1.92 -5.99
C SER A 185 3.67 1.42 -4.70
N LEU A 186 3.69 0.10 -4.46
CA LEU A 186 3.05 -0.57 -3.32
C LEU A 186 4.05 -1.01 -2.23
N THR A 187 5.35 -0.86 -2.44
CA THR A 187 6.38 -1.33 -1.48
C THR A 187 6.28 -0.64 -0.12
N SER A 188 5.80 0.61 -0.06
CA SER A 188 5.52 1.30 1.19
C SER A 188 4.48 0.56 2.07
N ARG A 189 3.59 -0.23 1.46
CA ARG A 189 2.61 -1.07 2.17
C ARG A 189 3.26 -2.23 2.91
N LEU A 190 4.48 -2.61 2.53
CA LEU A 190 5.27 -3.67 3.14
C LEU A 190 6.08 -3.19 4.36
N ALA A 191 5.84 -1.98 4.87
CA ALA A 191 6.56 -1.41 6.01
C ALA A 191 6.68 -2.36 7.24
N PRO A 192 5.68 -3.17 7.62
CA PRO A 192 5.84 -4.16 8.69
C PRO A 192 6.90 -5.21 8.38
N LEU A 193 7.04 -5.64 7.12
CA LEU A 193 8.07 -6.57 6.66
C LEU A 193 9.45 -5.90 6.65
N SER A 194 9.54 -4.63 6.24
CA SER A 194 10.77 -3.84 6.35
C SER A 194 11.25 -3.70 7.80
N LYS A 195 10.34 -3.42 8.73
CA LYS A 195 10.66 -3.40 10.18
C LYS A 195 11.20 -4.74 10.66
N LEU A 196 10.57 -5.83 10.22
CA LEU A 196 11.03 -7.17 10.54
C LEU A 196 12.44 -7.43 9.97
N TYR A 197 12.65 -7.08 8.68
CA TYR A 197 13.95 -7.21 8.02
C TYR A 197 15.07 -6.53 8.80
N ILE A 198 14.92 -5.25 9.10
CA ILE A 198 15.91 -4.46 9.87
C ILE A 198 16.15 -5.08 11.26
N SER A 199 15.12 -5.64 11.90
CA SER A 199 15.27 -6.30 13.19
C SER A 199 16.09 -7.59 13.14
N LEU A 200 16.07 -8.29 12.00
CA LEU A 200 16.81 -9.53 11.76
C LEU A 200 18.24 -9.26 11.25
N ASP A 201 18.45 -8.19 10.52
CA ASP A 201 19.74 -7.80 9.88
C ASP A 201 20.32 -6.52 10.51
N LYS A 202 20.46 -6.52 11.82
CA LYS A 202 20.89 -5.32 12.58
C LYS A 202 22.23 -4.73 12.17
N ASN A 203 23.12 -5.56 11.64
CA ASN A 203 24.47 -5.17 11.23
C ASN A 203 24.58 -4.93 9.73
N ASN A 204 23.46 -5.01 8.98
CA ASN A 204 23.45 -4.95 7.52
C ASN A 204 24.39 -5.98 6.85
N GLU A 205 24.45 -7.20 7.41
CA GLU A 205 25.28 -8.28 6.85
C GLU A 205 24.80 -8.73 5.46
N SER A 206 23.50 -8.53 5.17
CA SER A 206 22.93 -8.80 3.85
C SER A 206 23.29 -7.74 2.79
N GLY A 207 23.67 -6.53 3.19
CA GLY A 207 23.87 -5.38 2.33
C GLY A 207 22.58 -4.76 1.76
N LYS A 208 21.38 -5.24 2.16
CA LYS A 208 20.09 -4.80 1.61
C LYS A 208 19.24 -3.96 2.58
N SER A 209 19.75 -3.67 3.77
CA SER A 209 18.99 -2.92 4.79
C SER A 209 18.64 -1.50 4.36
N SER A 210 19.42 -0.87 3.46
CA SER A 210 19.13 0.47 2.94
C SER A 210 17.79 0.52 2.18
N ASN A 211 17.48 -0.49 1.35
CA ASN A 211 16.20 -0.59 0.62
C ASN A 211 15.01 -0.62 1.58
N HIS A 212 15.13 -1.39 2.68
CA HIS A 212 14.07 -1.48 3.67
C HIS A 212 13.93 -0.22 4.52
N LEU A 213 15.04 0.48 4.83
CA LEU A 213 15.00 1.79 5.49
C LEU A 213 14.31 2.83 4.59
N THR A 214 14.60 2.82 3.30
CA THR A 214 13.96 3.68 2.30
C THR A 214 12.46 3.41 2.24
N SER A 215 12.03 2.15 2.14
CA SER A 215 10.60 1.78 2.18
C SER A 215 9.90 2.26 3.46
N LEU A 216 10.57 2.20 4.62
CA LEU A 216 10.02 2.73 5.86
C LEU A 216 9.87 4.24 5.84
N ALA A 217 10.83 4.96 5.28
CA ALA A 217 10.75 6.41 5.16
C ALA A 217 9.61 6.83 4.21
N TYR A 218 9.45 6.16 3.07
CA TYR A 218 8.33 6.39 2.16
C TYR A 218 6.99 6.12 2.83
N SER A 219 6.85 4.99 3.55
CA SER A 219 5.61 4.66 4.25
C SER A 219 5.22 5.74 5.27
N ALA A 220 6.17 6.17 6.11
CA ALA A 220 5.93 7.19 7.13
C ALA A 220 5.66 8.56 6.50
N ALA A 221 6.42 8.93 5.46
CA ALA A 221 6.22 10.19 4.76
C ALA A 221 4.87 10.26 4.07
N THR A 222 4.40 9.17 3.46
CA THR A 222 3.07 9.10 2.83
C THR A 222 1.97 9.34 3.85
N GLU A 223 2.04 8.74 5.04
CA GLU A 223 1.06 8.98 6.10
C GLU A 223 1.00 10.47 6.48
N PHE A 224 2.14 11.11 6.74
CA PHE A 224 2.20 12.54 7.06
C PHE A 224 1.75 13.43 5.89
N PHE A 225 2.12 13.07 4.67
CA PHE A 225 1.68 13.81 3.48
C PHE A 225 0.17 13.82 3.33
N MET A 226 -0.48 12.68 3.51
CA MET A 226 -1.94 12.54 3.45
C MET A 226 -2.67 13.28 4.58
N GLU A 227 -1.98 13.56 5.69
CA GLU A 227 -2.47 14.40 6.79
C GLU A 227 -2.20 15.90 6.58
N GLY A 228 -1.52 16.28 5.47
CA GLY A 228 -1.09 17.65 5.19
C GLY A 228 0.13 18.08 6.00
N GLU A 229 0.79 17.16 6.70
CA GLU A 229 1.93 17.44 7.57
C GLU A 229 3.27 17.36 6.81
N ILE A 230 3.40 18.14 5.75
CA ILE A 230 4.53 18.11 4.79
C ILE A 230 5.89 18.18 5.48
N GLN A 231 6.04 19.01 6.52
CA GLN A 231 7.30 19.15 7.24
C GLN A 231 7.72 17.85 7.94
N LYS A 232 6.75 17.08 8.46
CA LYS A 232 7.03 15.79 9.06
C LYS A 232 7.37 14.75 7.98
N ALA A 233 6.68 14.77 6.85
CA ALA A 233 7.01 13.93 5.71
C ALA A 233 8.46 14.15 5.23
N CYS A 234 8.88 15.41 5.05
CA CYS A 234 10.27 15.75 4.71
C CYS A 234 11.27 15.28 5.80
N ALA A 235 10.90 15.38 7.06
CA ALA A 235 11.77 14.99 8.17
C ALA A 235 12.06 13.47 8.19
N GLU A 236 11.17 12.61 7.69
CA GLU A 236 11.44 11.18 7.57
C GLU A 236 12.55 10.91 6.55
N PHE A 237 12.58 11.61 5.41
CA PHE A 237 13.68 11.51 4.45
C PHE A 237 14.97 12.15 4.96
N GLU A 238 14.91 13.25 5.70
CA GLU A 238 16.10 13.82 6.34
C GLU A 238 16.68 12.87 7.40
N LYS A 239 15.84 12.14 8.12
CA LYS A 239 16.26 11.10 9.07
C LYS A 239 16.90 9.90 8.33
N LEU A 240 16.30 9.48 7.21
CA LEU A 240 16.86 8.45 6.35
C LEU A 240 18.26 8.86 5.86
N ALA A 241 18.41 10.05 5.30
CA ALA A 241 19.69 10.57 4.79
C ALA A 241 20.83 10.61 5.83
N LYS A 242 20.50 10.69 7.11
CA LYS A 242 21.49 10.65 8.21
C LYS A 242 21.89 9.23 8.63
N ASN A 243 21.31 8.20 7.99
CA ASN A 243 21.61 6.81 8.33
C ASN A 243 22.95 6.38 7.69
N LYS A 244 23.86 5.86 8.51
CA LYS A 244 25.21 5.48 8.07
C LYS A 244 25.26 4.22 7.18
N ILE A 245 24.14 3.52 7.02
CA ILE A 245 24.06 2.35 6.13
C ILE A 245 23.93 2.77 4.67
N LEU A 246 23.42 3.97 4.41
CA LEU A 246 23.21 4.48 3.06
C LEU A 246 24.55 4.79 2.38
N THR A 247 24.62 4.55 1.09
CA THR A 247 25.66 5.06 0.21
C THR A 247 25.51 6.58 0.03
N ASP A 248 26.51 7.22 -0.55
CA ASP A 248 26.47 8.64 -0.86
C ASP A 248 25.33 8.97 -1.84
N GLU A 249 25.07 8.11 -2.81
CA GLU A 249 23.98 8.26 -3.80
C GLU A 249 22.60 8.03 -3.16
N GLU A 250 22.46 7.04 -2.29
CA GLU A 250 21.22 6.84 -1.53
C GLU A 250 20.94 8.02 -0.59
N THR A 251 21.98 8.57 0.03
CA THR A 251 21.91 9.79 0.86
C THR A 251 21.48 10.99 0.02
N GLN A 252 22.05 11.15 -1.18
CA GLN A 252 21.66 12.16 -2.16
C GLN A 252 20.18 12.05 -2.50
N MET A 253 19.70 10.85 -2.84
CA MET A 253 18.30 10.61 -3.19
C MET A 253 17.36 10.93 -2.02
N ALA A 254 17.73 10.58 -0.79
CA ALA A 254 16.91 10.88 0.39
C ALA A 254 16.76 12.41 0.60
N TYR A 255 17.84 13.20 0.51
CA TYR A 255 17.76 14.66 0.59
C TYR A 255 17.02 15.27 -0.60
N TYR A 256 17.22 14.74 -1.81
CA TYR A 256 16.49 15.17 -3.00
C TYR A 256 14.98 14.98 -2.80
N THR A 257 14.56 13.79 -2.34
CA THR A 257 13.14 13.49 -2.09
C THR A 257 12.54 14.43 -1.06
N ALA A 258 13.26 14.76 0.03
CA ALA A 258 12.80 15.75 1.00
C ALA A 258 12.59 17.14 0.38
N GLY A 259 13.52 17.59 -0.46
CA GLY A 259 13.43 18.87 -1.16
C GLY A 259 12.31 18.91 -2.19
N TYR A 260 12.18 17.85 -2.98
CA TYR A 260 11.14 17.70 -3.98
C TYR A 260 9.74 17.69 -3.35
N LEU A 261 9.55 16.93 -2.27
CA LEU A 261 8.29 16.86 -1.54
C LEU A 261 7.87 18.23 -0.98
N LEU A 262 8.83 19.00 -0.45
CA LEU A 262 8.56 20.34 0.03
C LEU A 262 8.21 21.30 -1.13
N ALA A 263 8.94 21.24 -2.23
CA ALA A 263 8.68 22.08 -3.40
C ALA A 263 7.32 21.78 -4.04
N SER A 264 6.99 20.50 -4.25
CA SER A 264 5.74 20.05 -4.88
C SER A 264 4.50 20.32 -4.03
N SER A 265 4.67 20.55 -2.73
CA SER A 265 3.54 20.90 -1.83
C SER A 265 3.04 22.33 -1.99
N GLY A 266 3.60 23.13 -2.89
CA GLY A 266 3.30 24.56 -3.02
C GLY A 266 3.89 25.42 -1.90
N SER A 267 4.87 24.92 -1.17
CA SER A 267 5.54 25.67 -0.11
C SER A 267 6.35 26.83 -0.66
N THR A 268 6.24 27.98 -0.01
CA THR A 268 7.07 29.17 -0.30
C THR A 268 8.38 29.21 0.50
N GLU A 269 8.75 28.12 1.20
CA GLU A 269 9.98 28.01 1.96
C GLU A 269 11.19 27.69 1.05
N PHE A 270 11.40 28.51 0.01
CA PHE A 270 12.42 28.27 -1.01
C PHE A 270 13.84 28.08 -0.46
N GLU A 271 14.20 28.81 0.60
CA GLU A 271 15.50 28.61 1.26
C GLU A 271 15.65 27.20 1.85
N LYS A 272 14.59 26.60 2.34
CA LYS A 272 14.60 25.25 2.88
C LYS A 272 14.67 24.21 1.76
N VAL A 273 13.92 24.43 0.67
CA VAL A 273 14.01 23.61 -0.54
C VAL A 273 15.46 23.61 -1.07
N LYS A 274 16.04 24.81 -1.22
CA LYS A 274 17.45 24.99 -1.65
C LYS A 274 18.41 24.24 -0.73
N ASN A 275 18.24 24.34 0.59
CA ASN A 275 19.10 23.64 1.54
C ASN A 275 19.03 22.11 1.39
N TYR A 276 17.84 21.53 1.12
CA TYR A 276 17.72 20.11 0.84
C TYR A 276 18.43 19.71 -0.45
N PHE A 277 18.25 20.46 -1.55
CA PHE A 277 18.92 20.17 -2.81
C PHE A 277 20.44 20.37 -2.72
N GLN A 278 20.91 21.34 -1.93
CA GLN A 278 22.35 21.53 -1.67
C GLN A 278 22.92 20.33 -0.92
N LYS A 279 22.27 19.86 0.15
CA LYS A 279 22.68 18.64 0.86
C LYS A 279 22.68 17.41 -0.02
N ALA A 280 21.70 17.31 -0.93
CA ALA A 280 21.65 16.24 -1.93
C ALA A 280 22.86 16.31 -2.86
N TYR A 281 23.17 17.49 -3.39
CA TYR A 281 24.35 17.68 -4.24
C TYR A 281 25.65 17.36 -3.51
N ASP A 282 25.81 17.85 -2.27
CA ASP A 282 27.02 17.68 -1.47
C ASP A 282 27.25 16.20 -1.08
N ALA A 283 26.20 15.40 -0.98
CA ALA A 283 26.31 13.98 -0.65
C ALA A 283 26.98 13.15 -1.74
N ALA A 284 26.68 13.43 -3.03
CA ALA A 284 27.28 12.71 -4.17
C ALA A 284 27.48 13.66 -5.37
N PRO A 285 28.50 14.56 -5.34
CA PRO A 285 28.65 15.59 -6.35
C PRO A 285 29.10 15.06 -7.72
N GLU A 286 29.59 13.83 -7.78
CA GLU A 286 30.05 13.16 -9.00
C GLU A 286 29.04 12.17 -9.56
N SER A 287 27.85 12.05 -8.94
CA SER A 287 26.77 11.17 -9.42
C SER A 287 26.16 11.66 -10.73
N GLU A 288 25.49 10.79 -11.45
CA GLU A 288 24.71 11.17 -12.65
C GLU A 288 23.64 12.23 -12.34
N ALA A 289 23.01 12.17 -11.16
CA ALA A 289 21.99 13.10 -10.73
C ALA A 289 22.54 14.49 -10.35
N ALA A 290 23.85 14.63 -10.11
CA ALA A 290 24.45 15.89 -9.67
C ALA A 290 24.24 17.06 -10.66
N SER A 291 24.23 16.79 -11.97
CA SER A 291 23.97 17.80 -12.99
C SER A 291 22.54 18.34 -12.92
N GLN A 292 21.57 17.48 -12.70
CA GLN A 292 20.17 17.89 -12.53
C GLN A 292 19.96 18.68 -11.25
N LEU A 293 20.61 18.28 -10.16
CA LEU A 293 20.56 19.02 -8.90
C LEU A 293 21.10 20.45 -9.03
N LYS A 294 22.16 20.70 -9.85
CA LYS A 294 22.62 22.06 -10.14
C LYS A 294 21.58 22.91 -10.83
N ILE A 295 20.80 22.31 -11.75
CA ILE A 295 19.69 23.00 -12.43
C ILE A 295 18.62 23.37 -11.42
N PHE A 296 18.19 22.44 -10.56
CA PHE A 296 17.19 22.71 -9.53
C PHE A 296 17.66 23.79 -8.53
N LEU A 297 18.90 23.76 -8.12
CA LEU A 297 19.48 24.79 -7.25
C LEU A 297 19.44 26.18 -7.90
N ALA A 298 19.74 26.28 -9.20
CA ALA A 298 19.66 27.53 -9.94
C ALA A 298 18.19 28.02 -10.05
N GLN A 299 17.25 27.14 -10.36
CA GLN A 299 15.84 27.47 -10.43
C GLN A 299 15.28 27.98 -9.09
N VAL A 300 15.58 27.28 -7.99
CA VAL A 300 15.16 27.71 -6.66
C VAL A 300 15.81 29.04 -6.26
N GLN A 301 17.06 29.29 -6.68
CA GLN A 301 17.71 30.58 -6.44
C GLN A 301 16.98 31.72 -7.15
N MET A 302 16.57 31.54 -8.43
CA MET A 302 15.75 32.54 -9.15
C MET A 302 14.43 32.84 -8.42
N MET A 303 13.78 31.83 -7.85
CA MET A 303 12.56 32.03 -7.05
C MET A 303 12.83 32.84 -5.77
N ILE A 304 13.96 32.62 -5.11
CA ILE A 304 14.39 33.38 -3.92
C ILE A 304 14.65 34.85 -4.29
N ASP A 305 15.33 35.07 -5.43
CA ASP A 305 15.69 36.42 -5.89
C ASP A 305 14.49 37.20 -6.50
N GLY A 306 13.33 36.55 -6.62
CA GLY A 306 12.11 37.13 -7.19
C GLY A 306 12.15 37.26 -8.72
N GLU A 307 13.05 36.55 -9.39
CA GLU A 307 13.22 36.53 -10.86
C GLU A 307 12.46 35.36 -11.52
N GLY A 308 11.83 34.47 -10.71
CA GLY A 308 11.12 33.29 -11.18
C GLY A 308 9.67 33.61 -11.54
N ASP A 309 9.24 33.27 -12.76
CA ASP A 309 7.84 33.22 -13.14
C ASP A 309 7.14 32.09 -12.37
N GLU A 310 5.99 32.34 -11.73
CA GLU A 310 5.24 31.40 -10.87
C GLU A 310 4.76 30.12 -11.60
N GLY A 311 5.11 29.96 -12.89
CA GLY A 311 4.61 28.91 -13.77
C GLY A 311 5.56 27.73 -14.11
N ALA A 312 6.80 27.68 -13.59
CA ALA A 312 7.85 26.79 -14.15
C ALA A 312 8.06 25.45 -13.43
N VAL A 313 7.18 25.02 -12.54
CA VAL A 313 7.21 23.66 -11.97
C VAL A 313 6.09 22.84 -12.63
N SER A 314 6.20 22.56 -13.94
CA SER A 314 5.22 21.80 -14.69
C SER A 314 5.80 20.48 -15.24
N GLU A 315 5.06 19.42 -15.01
CA GLU A 315 4.83 18.17 -15.79
C GLU A 315 6.00 17.43 -16.51
N GLU A 316 7.12 18.05 -16.84
CA GLU A 316 8.22 17.33 -17.54
C GLU A 316 9.12 16.49 -16.63
N SER A 317 9.04 16.63 -15.31
CA SER A 317 9.89 15.89 -14.38
C SER A 317 9.36 14.52 -13.97
N GLU A 318 8.11 14.21 -14.18
CA GLU A 318 7.53 12.89 -13.82
C GLU A 318 8.02 11.76 -14.75
N ALA A 319 8.21 12.05 -16.05
CA ALA A 319 8.64 11.05 -17.04
C ALA A 319 10.08 10.54 -16.85
N SER A 320 10.96 11.31 -16.23
CA SER A 320 12.37 10.92 -16.08
C SER A 320 12.66 10.11 -14.81
N ILE A 321 11.73 10.07 -13.86
CA ILE A 321 11.89 9.32 -12.59
C ILE A 321 11.41 7.87 -12.74
N GLU A 322 10.40 7.61 -13.58
CA GLU A 322 9.93 6.24 -13.86
C GLU A 322 10.96 5.39 -14.62
N GLU A 323 11.77 5.98 -15.52
CA GLU A 323 12.75 5.20 -16.27
C GLU A 323 14.00 4.79 -15.46
N GLN A 324 14.34 5.50 -14.38
CA GLN A 324 15.53 5.17 -13.59
C GLN A 324 15.28 4.18 -12.45
N SER A 325 14.03 3.98 -12.03
CA SER A 325 13.68 2.99 -10.98
C SER A 325 13.57 1.55 -11.50
N VAL A 326 13.59 1.34 -12.82
CA VAL A 326 13.38 0.02 -13.47
C VAL A 326 14.69 -0.63 -13.93
N SER A 327 15.86 0.02 -13.81
CA SER A 327 17.12 -0.52 -14.36
C SER A 327 18.24 -0.79 -13.34
N ASN A 328 17.87 -1.11 -12.07
CA ASN A 328 18.85 -1.68 -11.12
C ASN A 328 18.27 -2.84 -10.34
#